data_8bac7ee271550448a4eee1d26522b231
#
_entry.id   8bac7ee271550448a4eee1d26522b231
#
_cell.length_a   1.000
_cell.length_b   1.000
_cell.length_c   1.000
_cell.angle_alpha   90.00
_cell.angle_beta   90.00
_cell.angle_gamma   90.00
#
_symmetry.space_group_name_H-M   'P 1'
#
loop_
_entity.id
_entity.type
_entity.pdbx_description
1 polymer ?
#
loop_
_entity_poly.entity_id
_entity_poly.type
_entity_poly.pdbx_seq_one_letter_code
_entity_poly.pdbx_strand_id
1 'polypeptide(L)'
;KDLTIRKLQNAITRRDSVNLSLVQSLKGVLGNLDDTDIEISVEKGVVFVSISDKLLFSSGSYNVTSKAKEVLGKVAKVVNNKPDFEFMVEGHTDNVPYKGRGALLDNWDLSVKRATAVVRVLQNDYGVDPKRMTAAGRSEYIPLVANDNAADRAKNRRTRIVVLPKIDQFYSMIEEGMKDPNIK
;
A
#
# COMPACT_ATOMS: atom_id res chain seq x y z
N LYS A 1 -22.41 9.83 26.69
CA LYS A 1 -22.49 9.04 25.42
C LYS A 1 -22.40 9.92 24.18
N ASP A 2 -23.10 11.06 24.10
CA ASP A 2 -23.10 11.93 22.90
C ASP A 2 -21.73 12.56 22.61
N LEU A 3 -20.98 12.94 23.65
CA LEU A 3 -19.65 13.57 23.48
C LEU A 3 -18.62 12.58 22.91
N THR A 4 -18.63 11.34 23.36
CA THR A 4 -17.76 10.27 22.84
C THR A 4 -18.09 9.98 21.37
N ILE A 5 -19.36 9.91 21.02
CA ILE A 5 -19.82 9.71 19.64
C ILE A 5 -19.36 10.86 18.75
N ARG A 6 -19.51 12.12 19.18
CA ARG A 6 -19.06 13.30 18.42
C ARG A 6 -17.52 13.30 18.24
N LYS A 7 -16.74 12.93 19.26
CA LYS A 7 -15.28 12.83 19.15
C LYS A 7 -14.86 11.75 18.15
N LEU A 8 -15.49 10.59 18.17
CA LEU A 8 -15.26 9.52 17.21
C LEU A 8 -15.65 9.97 15.79
N GLN A 9 -16.79 10.62 15.62
CA GLN A 9 -17.21 11.19 14.33
C GLN A 9 -16.20 12.21 13.80
N ASN A 10 -15.70 13.12 14.65
CA ASN A 10 -14.69 14.09 14.27
C ASN A 10 -13.36 13.43 13.88
N ALA A 11 -12.96 12.37 14.58
CA ALA A 11 -11.76 11.60 14.24
C ALA A 11 -11.90 10.89 12.88
N ILE A 12 -13.07 10.31 12.60
CA ILE A 12 -13.39 9.69 11.30
C ILE A 12 -13.38 10.75 10.20
N THR A 13 -14.00 11.90 10.40
CA THR A 13 -14.04 13.01 9.43
C THR A 13 -12.63 13.53 9.13
N ARG A 14 -11.78 13.69 10.14
CA ARG A 14 -10.36 14.06 9.94
C ARG A 14 -9.62 13.02 9.11
N ARG A 15 -9.76 11.75 9.45
CA ARG A 15 -9.14 10.65 8.69
C ARG A 15 -9.58 10.69 7.23
N ASP A 16 -10.86 10.85 6.98
CA ASP A 16 -11.42 10.87 5.63
C ASP A 16 -10.92 12.09 4.84
N SER A 17 -10.79 13.25 5.47
CA SER A 17 -10.21 14.47 4.86
C SER A 17 -8.73 14.27 4.51
N VAL A 18 -7.94 13.68 5.40
CA VAL A 18 -6.52 13.38 5.17
C VAL A 18 -6.37 12.36 4.05
N ASN A 19 -7.18 11.32 4.03
CA ASN A 19 -7.19 10.32 2.97
C ASN A 19 -7.55 10.93 1.61
N LEU A 20 -8.55 11.82 1.55
CA LEU A 20 -8.91 12.53 0.33
C LEU A 20 -7.76 13.38 -0.20
N SER A 21 -7.10 14.15 0.66
CA SER A 21 -5.92 14.93 0.31
C SER A 21 -4.77 14.06 -0.23
N LEU A 22 -4.55 12.91 0.39
CA LEU A 22 -3.54 11.95 -0.05
C LEU A 22 -3.87 11.37 -1.43
N VAL A 23 -5.11 10.96 -1.65
CA VAL A 23 -5.59 10.44 -2.94
C VAL A 23 -5.44 11.50 -4.04
N GLN A 24 -5.81 12.75 -3.76
CA GLN A 24 -5.65 13.86 -4.72
C GLN A 24 -4.17 14.10 -5.06
N SER A 25 -3.28 14.08 -4.05
CA SER A 25 -1.84 14.23 -4.27
C SER A 25 -1.26 13.09 -5.09
N LEU A 26 -1.65 11.85 -4.82
CA LEU A 26 -1.22 10.67 -5.58
C LEU A 26 -1.75 10.72 -7.02
N LYS A 27 -3.01 11.02 -7.23
CA LYS A 27 -3.60 11.18 -8.57
C LYS A 27 -2.94 12.32 -9.34
N GLY A 28 -2.59 13.41 -8.69
CA GLY A 28 -1.90 14.54 -9.31
C GLY A 28 -0.51 14.19 -9.86
N VAL A 29 0.23 13.30 -9.21
CA VAL A 29 1.57 12.88 -9.66
C VAL A 29 1.54 11.65 -10.57
N LEU A 30 0.50 10.80 -10.47
CA LEU A 30 0.37 9.54 -11.20
C LEU A 30 -0.59 9.61 -12.39
N GLY A 31 -1.43 10.64 -12.50
CA GLY A 31 -2.56 10.75 -13.42
C GLY A 31 -2.21 10.81 -14.92
N ASN A 32 -0.93 10.88 -15.29
CA ASN A 32 -0.46 10.81 -16.68
C ASN A 32 0.11 9.43 -17.05
N LEU A 33 -0.05 8.42 -16.18
CA LEU A 33 0.37 7.06 -16.43
C LEU A 33 -0.83 6.26 -16.93
N ASP A 34 -0.61 5.35 -17.88
CA ASP A 34 -1.65 4.46 -18.38
C ASP A 34 -2.38 3.78 -17.22
N ASP A 35 -3.66 4.10 -17.06
CA ASP A 35 -4.49 3.78 -15.90
C ASP A 35 -4.69 2.28 -15.63
N THR A 36 -4.32 1.41 -16.57
CA THR A 36 -4.50 -0.04 -16.45
C THR A 36 -3.52 -0.71 -15.49
N ASP A 37 -2.35 -0.09 -15.25
CA ASP A 37 -1.27 -0.68 -14.46
C ASP A 37 -1.17 -0.11 -13.04
N ILE A 38 -1.87 1.01 -12.76
CA ILE A 38 -1.85 1.69 -11.46
C ILE A 38 -3.27 2.08 -11.07
N GLU A 39 -3.70 1.67 -9.91
CA GLU A 39 -5.00 2.01 -9.33
C GLU A 39 -4.83 2.60 -7.94
N ILE A 40 -5.50 3.73 -7.69
CA ILE A 40 -5.59 4.34 -6.36
C ILE A 40 -7.01 4.16 -5.87
N SER A 41 -7.16 3.51 -4.72
CA SER A 41 -8.46 3.24 -4.11
C SER A 41 -8.46 3.53 -2.61
N VAL A 42 -9.66 3.74 -2.07
CA VAL A 42 -9.90 3.83 -0.63
C VAL A 42 -10.87 2.73 -0.25
N GLU A 43 -10.43 1.84 0.61
CA GLU A 43 -11.24 0.73 1.11
C GLU A 43 -11.22 0.76 2.65
N LYS A 44 -12.39 0.80 3.28
CA LYS A 44 -12.52 0.79 4.74
C LYS A 44 -11.66 1.85 5.46
N GLY A 45 -11.53 3.03 4.86
CA GLY A 45 -10.75 4.15 5.41
C GLY A 45 -9.23 4.02 5.24
N VAL A 46 -8.77 3.12 4.40
CA VAL A 46 -7.35 2.90 4.07
C VAL A 46 -7.10 3.20 2.60
N VAL A 47 -6.04 3.95 2.30
CA VAL A 47 -5.63 4.27 0.93
C VAL A 47 -4.70 3.20 0.39
N PHE A 48 -4.99 2.71 -0.81
CA PHE A 48 -4.20 1.72 -1.53
C PHE A 48 -3.71 2.29 -2.86
N VAL A 49 -2.44 2.07 -3.16
CA VAL A 49 -1.87 2.23 -4.50
C VAL A 49 -1.53 0.84 -5.01
N SER A 50 -2.32 0.33 -5.94
CA SER A 50 -2.14 -0.99 -6.54
C SER A 50 -1.38 -0.85 -7.84
N ILE A 51 -0.29 -1.59 -8.01
CA ILE A 51 0.57 -1.55 -9.19
C ILE A 51 0.66 -2.96 -9.76
N SER A 52 0.43 -3.09 -11.08
CA SER A 52 0.49 -4.38 -11.75
C SER A 52 1.91 -4.95 -11.75
N ASP A 53 2.00 -6.27 -11.68
CA ASP A 53 3.25 -7.00 -11.78
C ASP A 53 3.98 -6.73 -13.11
N LYS A 54 3.22 -6.62 -14.19
CA LYS A 54 3.72 -6.30 -15.54
C LYS A 54 4.50 -4.98 -15.58
N LEU A 55 4.05 -3.97 -14.82
CA LEU A 55 4.75 -2.69 -14.72
C LEU A 55 5.98 -2.81 -13.83
N LEU A 56 5.84 -3.48 -12.67
CA LEU A 56 6.87 -3.51 -11.62
C LEU A 56 8.08 -4.36 -11.98
N PHE A 57 7.86 -5.55 -12.57
CA PHE A 57 8.90 -6.56 -12.70
C PHE A 57 9.02 -7.10 -14.12
N SER A 58 10.23 -7.49 -14.49
CA SER A 58 10.43 -8.35 -15.67
C SER A 58 9.76 -9.71 -15.45
N SER A 59 9.31 -10.36 -16.52
CA SER A 59 8.61 -11.64 -16.45
C SER A 59 9.35 -12.68 -15.61
N GLY A 60 8.66 -13.29 -14.65
CA GLY A 60 9.21 -14.29 -13.74
C GLY A 60 10.29 -13.78 -12.77
N SER A 61 10.51 -12.47 -12.72
CA SER A 61 11.56 -11.82 -11.92
C SER A 61 10.97 -11.08 -10.71
N TYR A 62 11.84 -10.70 -9.80
CA TYR A 62 11.61 -9.73 -8.72
C TYR A 62 12.51 -8.48 -8.86
N ASN A 63 13.14 -8.31 -10.02
CA ASN A 63 13.91 -7.09 -10.32
C ASN A 63 12.98 -5.98 -10.79
N VAL A 64 13.01 -4.86 -10.10
CA VAL A 64 12.16 -3.70 -10.41
C VAL A 64 12.64 -3.04 -11.70
N THR A 65 11.72 -2.80 -12.65
CA THR A 65 12.01 -2.15 -13.93
C THR A 65 12.34 -0.67 -13.75
N SER A 66 13.04 -0.07 -14.72
CA SER A 66 13.35 1.36 -14.72
C SER A 66 12.08 2.22 -14.73
N LYS A 67 11.07 1.83 -15.52
CA LYS A 67 9.77 2.52 -15.55
C LYS A 67 9.05 2.46 -14.19
N ALA A 68 9.11 1.31 -13.53
CA ALA A 68 8.56 1.16 -12.18
C ALA A 68 9.29 2.02 -11.15
N LYS A 69 10.59 2.17 -11.26
CA LYS A 69 11.35 3.07 -10.39
C LYS A 69 10.90 4.52 -10.51
N GLU A 70 10.63 5.00 -11.73
CA GLU A 70 10.06 6.34 -11.93
C GLU A 70 8.70 6.51 -11.26
N VAL A 71 7.82 5.53 -11.39
CA VAL A 71 6.51 5.51 -10.74
C VAL A 71 6.66 5.51 -9.22
N LEU A 72 7.52 4.66 -8.68
CA LEU A 72 7.80 4.60 -7.25
C LEU A 72 8.41 5.91 -6.72
N GLY A 73 9.23 6.60 -7.54
CA GLY A 73 9.75 7.92 -7.21
C GLY A 73 8.66 8.97 -7.05
N LYS A 74 7.63 8.94 -7.91
CA LYS A 74 6.46 9.82 -7.79
C LYS A 74 5.66 9.53 -6.52
N VAL A 75 5.44 8.26 -6.20
CA VAL A 75 4.81 7.85 -4.94
C VAL A 75 5.65 8.30 -3.75
N ALA A 76 6.96 8.06 -3.77
CA ALA A 76 7.88 8.45 -2.72
C ALA A 76 7.85 9.95 -2.44
N LYS A 77 7.76 10.80 -3.46
CA LYS A 77 7.63 12.25 -3.32
C LYS A 77 6.39 12.62 -2.49
N VAL A 78 5.26 11.98 -2.75
CA VAL A 78 4.03 12.24 -1.98
C VAL A 78 4.17 11.74 -0.54
N VAL A 79 4.67 10.52 -0.35
CA VAL A 79 4.75 9.92 0.99
C VAL A 79 5.81 10.58 1.88
N ASN A 80 6.90 11.10 1.30
CA ASN A 80 7.90 11.86 2.05
C ASN A 80 7.37 13.20 2.56
N ASN A 81 6.39 13.78 1.86
CA ASN A 81 5.70 15.00 2.32
C ASN A 81 4.59 14.73 3.36
N LYS A 82 4.36 13.48 3.71
CA LYS A 82 3.36 13.04 4.68
C LYS A 82 4.00 12.16 5.77
N PRO A 83 4.82 12.75 6.68
CA PRO A 83 5.63 11.97 7.63
C PRO A 83 4.83 11.18 8.67
N ASP A 84 3.53 11.49 8.82
CA ASP A 84 2.65 10.86 9.80
C ASP A 84 2.05 9.52 9.38
N PHE A 85 2.37 9.05 8.16
CA PHE A 85 1.89 7.77 7.66
C PHE A 85 2.97 6.69 7.71
N GLU A 86 2.55 5.48 8.01
CA GLU A 86 3.30 4.26 7.78
C GLU A 86 2.82 3.59 6.49
N PHE A 87 3.69 2.79 5.88
CA PHE A 87 3.40 2.12 4.63
C PHE A 87 3.67 0.62 4.77
N MET A 88 2.75 -0.16 4.24
CA MET A 88 2.98 -1.58 4.03
C MET A 88 3.00 -1.84 2.53
N VAL A 89 4.09 -2.40 2.05
CA VAL A 89 4.20 -2.90 0.67
C VAL A 89 3.81 -4.36 0.68
N GLU A 90 2.71 -4.69 0.02
CA GLU A 90 2.07 -5.99 0.07
C GLU A 90 2.06 -6.64 -1.32
N GLY A 91 2.79 -7.75 -1.47
CA GLY A 91 2.86 -8.51 -2.72
C GLY A 91 1.75 -9.56 -2.82
N HIS A 92 1.20 -9.74 -4.03
CA HIS A 92 0.21 -10.76 -4.38
C HIS A 92 0.61 -11.49 -5.65
N THR A 93 0.34 -12.79 -5.68
CA THR A 93 0.53 -13.64 -6.86
C THR A 93 -0.81 -14.11 -7.41
N ASP A 94 -0.79 -14.78 -8.56
CA ASP A 94 -1.88 -15.63 -9.01
C ASP A 94 -1.76 -17.05 -8.41
N ASN A 95 -2.64 -17.95 -8.81
CA ASN A 95 -2.67 -19.34 -8.33
C ASN A 95 -1.73 -20.29 -9.07
N VAL A 96 -0.94 -19.80 -10.03
CA VAL A 96 0.07 -20.65 -10.69
C VAL A 96 1.20 -20.90 -9.70
N PRO A 97 1.51 -22.17 -9.38
CA PRO A 97 2.58 -22.47 -8.45
C PRO A 97 3.92 -21.93 -8.94
N TYR A 98 4.60 -21.18 -8.11
CA TYR A 98 5.95 -20.75 -8.39
C TYR A 98 6.90 -21.95 -8.31
N LYS A 99 7.47 -22.30 -9.43
CA LYS A 99 8.48 -23.37 -9.56
C LYS A 99 9.85 -22.75 -9.83
N GLY A 100 10.23 -21.76 -9.01
CA GLY A 100 11.48 -21.03 -9.18
C GLY A 100 12.70 -21.90 -8.97
N ARG A 101 13.81 -21.44 -9.55
CA ARG A 101 15.14 -21.99 -9.28
C ARG A 101 15.79 -21.14 -8.19
N GLY A 102 16.32 -21.76 -7.14
CA GLY A 102 17.06 -21.07 -6.09
C GLY A 102 16.38 -21.08 -4.73
N ALA A 103 16.54 -20.02 -3.95
CA ALA A 103 16.15 -19.96 -2.55
C ALA A 103 14.65 -19.72 -2.29
N LEU A 104 13.87 -19.39 -3.33
CA LEU A 104 12.43 -19.17 -3.19
C LEU A 104 11.69 -20.50 -3.33
N LEU A 105 10.87 -20.86 -2.34
CA LEU A 105 10.16 -22.13 -2.30
C LEU A 105 8.83 -22.10 -3.06
N ASP A 106 8.05 -21.02 -2.90
CA ASP A 106 6.66 -20.95 -3.34
C ASP A 106 6.18 -19.50 -3.58
N ASN A 107 4.88 -19.32 -3.78
CA ASN A 107 4.26 -18.01 -3.95
C ASN A 107 4.32 -17.14 -2.68
N TRP A 108 4.44 -17.72 -1.48
CA TRP A 108 4.69 -16.94 -0.27
C TRP A 108 6.03 -16.22 -0.38
N ASP A 109 7.10 -16.94 -0.65
CA ASP A 109 8.43 -16.35 -0.80
C ASP A 109 8.49 -15.34 -1.94
N LEU A 110 7.88 -15.67 -3.09
CA LEU A 110 7.85 -14.76 -4.24
C LEU A 110 7.15 -13.45 -3.91
N SER A 111 5.99 -13.50 -3.27
CA SER A 111 5.22 -12.30 -2.92
C SER A 111 5.97 -11.40 -1.94
N VAL A 112 6.60 -11.97 -0.92
CA VAL A 112 7.44 -11.22 0.03
C VAL A 112 8.69 -10.67 -0.64
N LYS A 113 9.36 -11.44 -1.49
CA LYS A 113 10.57 -11.02 -2.21
C LYS A 113 10.30 -9.82 -3.12
N ARG A 114 9.16 -9.81 -3.81
CA ARG A 114 8.72 -8.69 -4.63
C ARG A 114 8.40 -7.45 -3.81
N ALA A 115 7.68 -7.61 -2.70
CA ALA A 115 7.44 -6.51 -1.78
C ALA A 115 8.75 -5.90 -1.24
N THR A 116 9.69 -6.74 -0.84
CA THR A 116 11.01 -6.30 -0.36
C THR A 116 11.81 -5.57 -1.43
N ALA A 117 11.73 -5.99 -2.70
CA ALA A 117 12.39 -5.30 -3.81
C ALA A 117 11.85 -3.87 -3.98
N VAL A 118 10.53 -3.68 -3.88
CA VAL A 118 9.90 -2.35 -3.92
C VAL A 118 10.32 -1.50 -2.72
N VAL A 119 10.31 -2.06 -1.51
CA VAL A 119 10.76 -1.35 -0.29
C VAL A 119 12.20 -0.85 -0.44
N ARG A 120 13.09 -1.67 -0.99
CA ARG A 120 14.50 -1.26 -1.21
C ARG A 120 14.62 -0.09 -2.19
N VAL A 121 13.82 -0.07 -3.25
CA VAL A 121 13.78 1.08 -4.18
C VAL A 121 13.30 2.34 -3.46
N LEU A 122 12.21 2.26 -2.71
CA LEU A 122 11.70 3.40 -1.95
C LEU A 122 12.73 3.93 -0.95
N GLN A 123 13.42 3.04 -0.24
CA GLN A 123 14.44 3.40 0.75
C GLN A 123 15.71 3.95 0.09
N ASN A 124 16.31 3.18 -0.81
CA ASN A 124 17.67 3.44 -1.28
C ASN A 124 17.72 4.48 -2.40
N ASP A 125 16.72 4.47 -3.29
CA ASP A 125 16.70 5.36 -4.45
C ASP A 125 15.96 6.67 -4.14
N TYR A 126 14.99 6.65 -3.20
CA TYR A 126 14.10 7.78 -2.94
C TYR A 126 14.02 8.24 -1.49
N GLY A 127 14.83 7.68 -0.61
CA GLY A 127 15.01 8.17 0.76
C GLY A 127 13.78 8.08 1.66
N VAL A 128 12.87 7.13 1.40
CA VAL A 128 11.75 6.87 2.31
C VAL A 128 12.28 6.25 3.61
N ASP A 129 11.91 6.81 4.75
CA ASP A 129 12.38 6.34 6.05
C ASP A 129 11.98 4.87 6.28
N PRO A 130 12.96 3.96 6.45
CA PRO A 130 12.70 2.53 6.63
C PRO A 130 11.86 2.22 7.87
N LYS A 131 11.86 3.07 8.89
CA LYS A 131 11.02 2.91 10.08
C LYS A 131 9.52 3.00 9.79
N ARG A 132 9.16 3.57 8.65
CA ARG A 132 7.78 3.77 8.20
C ARG A 132 7.31 2.66 7.27
N MET A 133 8.17 1.71 6.90
CA MET A 133 7.86 0.71 5.88
C MET A 133 7.83 -0.72 6.45
N THR A 134 6.86 -1.48 5.98
CA THR A 134 6.76 -2.92 6.20
C THR A 134 6.64 -3.62 4.85
N ALA A 135 7.41 -4.68 4.62
CA ALA A 135 7.25 -5.56 3.47
C ALA A 135 6.43 -6.79 3.88
N ALA A 136 5.39 -7.11 3.12
CA ALA A 136 4.50 -8.22 3.38
C ALA A 136 4.18 -9.01 2.11
N GLY A 137 3.80 -10.27 2.25
CA GLY A 137 3.34 -11.11 1.16
C GLY A 137 2.02 -11.79 1.51
N ARG A 138 1.15 -11.93 0.51
CA ARG A 138 -0.17 -12.58 0.63
C ARG A 138 -0.27 -13.84 -0.20
N SER A 139 0.81 -14.23 -0.89
CA SER A 139 0.76 -15.37 -1.83
C SER A 139 -0.41 -15.22 -2.82
N GLU A 140 -1.14 -16.28 -3.09
CA GLU A 140 -2.28 -16.33 -4.01
C GLU A 140 -3.66 -16.16 -3.34
N TYR A 141 -3.69 -16.03 -2.01
CA TYR A 141 -4.91 -16.26 -1.22
C TYR A 141 -5.86 -15.06 -1.11
N ILE A 142 -5.51 -13.92 -1.66
CA ILE A 142 -6.38 -12.73 -1.73
C ILE A 142 -6.53 -12.27 -3.18
N PRO A 143 -7.18 -13.08 -4.05
CA PRO A 143 -7.37 -12.70 -5.44
C PRO A 143 -8.40 -11.57 -5.56
N LEU A 144 -8.22 -10.69 -6.55
CA LEU A 144 -9.22 -9.67 -6.93
C LEU A 144 -10.35 -10.28 -7.75
N VAL A 145 -10.01 -11.24 -8.59
CA VAL A 145 -10.92 -11.97 -9.47
C VAL A 145 -10.54 -13.46 -9.46
N ALA A 146 -11.46 -14.32 -9.89
CA ALA A 146 -11.14 -15.74 -10.07
C ALA A 146 -9.96 -15.91 -11.05
N ASN A 147 -9.12 -16.93 -10.83
CA ASN A 147 -7.92 -17.18 -11.64
C ASN A 147 -8.23 -17.99 -12.92
N ASP A 148 -9.35 -17.72 -13.58
CA ASP A 148 -9.90 -18.58 -14.63
C ASP A 148 -9.12 -18.54 -15.95
N ASN A 149 -8.53 -17.39 -16.26
CA ASN A 149 -7.77 -17.18 -17.49
C ASN A 149 -6.53 -16.31 -17.27
N ALA A 150 -5.71 -16.14 -18.31
CA ALA A 150 -4.46 -15.40 -18.22
C ALA A 150 -4.67 -13.91 -17.88
N ALA A 151 -5.74 -13.28 -18.38
CA ALA A 151 -6.04 -11.88 -18.11
C ALA A 151 -6.45 -11.67 -16.63
N ASP A 152 -7.24 -12.57 -16.09
CA ASP A 152 -7.66 -12.50 -14.68
C ASP A 152 -6.49 -12.80 -13.73
N ARG A 153 -5.65 -13.79 -14.04
CA ARG A 153 -4.41 -14.03 -13.30
C ARG A 153 -3.49 -12.81 -13.33
N ALA A 154 -3.41 -12.08 -14.45
CA ALA A 154 -2.62 -10.86 -14.53
C ALA A 154 -3.11 -9.76 -13.58
N LYS A 155 -4.42 -9.62 -13.38
CA LYS A 155 -5.00 -8.69 -12.39
C LYS A 155 -4.65 -9.08 -10.95
N ASN A 156 -4.57 -10.38 -10.67
CA ASN A 156 -4.22 -10.87 -9.34
C ASN A 156 -2.75 -10.66 -9.00
N ARG A 157 -1.85 -10.70 -10.01
CA ARG A 157 -0.42 -10.38 -9.83
C ARG A 157 -0.21 -8.88 -9.68
N ARG A 158 -0.09 -8.42 -8.46
CA ARG A 158 0.05 -7.01 -8.12
C ARG A 158 0.85 -6.80 -6.85
N THR A 159 1.34 -5.59 -6.68
CA THR A 159 1.86 -5.10 -5.41
C THR A 159 1.04 -3.90 -4.97
N ARG A 160 0.61 -3.89 -3.73
CA ARG A 160 -0.16 -2.80 -3.14
C ARG A 160 0.69 -2.03 -2.15
N ILE A 161 0.73 -0.72 -2.26
CA ILE A 161 1.25 0.16 -1.23
C ILE A 161 0.04 0.57 -0.39
N VAL A 162 0.01 0.10 0.85
CA VAL A 162 -1.06 0.35 1.81
C VAL A 162 -0.62 1.48 2.71
N VAL A 163 -1.35 2.59 2.69
CA VAL A 163 -1.06 3.74 3.53
C VAL A 163 -1.82 3.62 4.83
N LEU A 164 -1.09 3.41 5.92
CA LEU A 164 -1.65 3.21 7.25
C LEU A 164 -1.52 4.50 8.07
N PRO A 165 -2.61 5.02 8.65
CA PRO A 165 -2.49 6.06 9.65
C PRO A 165 -1.72 5.50 10.86
N LYS A 166 -0.88 6.32 11.49
CA LYS A 166 -0.22 5.92 12.73
C LYS A 166 -1.28 5.61 13.79
N ILE A 167 -1.33 4.37 14.20
CA ILE A 167 -2.27 3.89 15.22
C ILE A 167 -2.10 4.67 16.53
N ASP A 168 -0.87 5.05 16.87
CA ASP A 168 -0.55 5.84 18.07
C ASP A 168 -1.28 7.18 18.11
N GLN A 169 -1.45 7.84 16.98
CA GLN A 169 -2.23 9.09 16.91
C GLN A 169 -3.72 8.85 17.16
N PHE A 170 -4.24 7.73 16.67
CA PHE A 170 -5.63 7.36 16.93
C PHE A 170 -5.85 7.02 18.40
N TYR A 171 -4.93 6.26 19.01
CA TYR A 171 -4.99 5.98 20.46
C TYR A 171 -4.82 7.23 21.30
N SER A 172 -3.91 8.14 20.96
CA SER A 172 -3.74 9.42 21.67
C SER A 172 -5.03 10.25 21.65
N MET A 173 -5.73 10.29 20.50
CA MET A 173 -7.00 10.99 20.41
C MET A 173 -8.11 10.34 21.26
N ILE A 174 -8.11 9.02 21.37
CA ILE A 174 -9.03 8.30 22.25
C ILE A 174 -8.69 8.57 23.71
N GLU A 175 -7.42 8.47 24.12
CA GLU A 175 -6.97 8.75 25.49
C GLU A 175 -7.23 10.19 25.91
N GLU A 176 -6.97 11.16 25.07
CA GLU A 176 -7.31 12.57 25.33
C GLU A 176 -8.83 12.74 25.49
N GLY A 177 -9.61 12.02 24.68
CA GLY A 177 -11.03 11.98 24.80
C GLY A 177 -11.54 11.38 26.14
N MET A 178 -10.85 10.38 26.64
CA MET A 178 -11.20 9.69 27.91
C MET A 178 -10.78 10.49 29.13
N LYS A 179 -9.77 11.37 29.04
CA LYS A 179 -9.29 12.23 30.13
C LYS A 179 -10.12 13.50 30.31
N ASP A 180 -11.14 13.73 29.48
CA ASP A 180 -12.00 14.91 29.60
C ASP A 180 -12.87 14.77 30.86
N PRO A 181 -12.72 15.70 31.85
CA PRO A 181 -13.44 15.63 33.14
C PRO A 181 -14.97 15.78 33.00
N ASN A 182 -15.47 16.11 31.82
CA ASN A 182 -16.90 16.21 31.54
C ASN A 182 -17.52 14.87 31.06
N ILE A 183 -16.72 13.80 30.97
CA ILE A 183 -17.22 12.45 30.69
C ILE A 183 -17.36 11.73 32.02
N LYS A 184 -18.52 11.84 32.62
CA LYS A 184 -18.99 10.99 33.73
C LYS A 184 -19.97 9.95 33.24
#